data_05db53ff733a9408becc5fa38ecad7c8
#
_entry.id   05db53ff733a9408becc5fa38ecad7c8
#
_cell.length_a   1.000
_cell.length_b   1.000
_cell.length_c   1.000
_cell.angle_alpha   90.00
_cell.angle_beta   90.00
_cell.angle_gamma   90.00
#
_symmetry.space_group_name_H-M   'P 1'
#
loop_
_entity.id
_entity.type
_entity.pdbx_description
1 polymer ?
#
loop_
_entity_poly.entity_id
_entity_poly.type
_entity_poly.pdbx_seq_one_letter_code
_entity_poly.pdbx_strand_id
1 'polypeptide(L)'
;MTVEVVAQGGLQFPPDPVLYTQVKQTTSNMRKIEQQMNEAVANNKSWTNANTSVTYCPESDESRVYLHGNHIATVGDNFLQVFDGGWQTVTTKSRLNALINRFCNAVTDGVYQRKHVWYLMDNKVEREFESGYIFA
;
A
#
# COMPACT_ATOMS: atom_id res chain seq x y z
N MET A 1 1.16 -19.75 -18.72
CA MET A 1 1.88 -19.31 -18.47
C MET A 1 1.86 -18.96 -18.11
N THR A 2 1.80 -19.10 -18.76
CA THR A 2 2.46 -18.76 -18.58
C THR A 2 2.18 -18.33 -18.58
N VAL A 3 2.12 -18.53 -19.27
CA VAL A 3 2.64 -18.17 -19.16
C VAL A 3 2.20 -17.67 -19.10
N GLU A 4 2.15 -17.78 -19.63
CA GLU A 4 2.47 -17.39 -19.56
C GLU A 4 2.12 -16.74 -19.39
N VAL A 5 1.82 -17.00 -20.16
CA VAL A 5 2.21 -16.54 -19.94
C VAL A 5 1.67 -15.91 -19.84
N VAL A 6 1.52 -16.12 -20.56
CA VAL A 6 1.79 -15.67 -20.47
C VAL A 6 1.13 -15.04 -20.27
N ALA A 7 0.89 -15.12 -21.01
CA ALA A 7 1.07 -14.75 -20.81
C ALA A 7 0.34 -14.14 -20.64
N GLN A 8 0.22 -14.19 -21.01
CA GLN A 8 0.34 -13.81 -20.89
C GLN A 8 -0.17 -13.06 -20.59
N GLY A 9 -0.86 -13.37 -21.56
CA GLY A 9 -0.42 -12.96 -21.48
C GLY A 9 -1.22 -12.48 -20.94
N GLY A 10 -1.59 -12.66 -21.66
CA GLY A 10 -1.29 -12.52 -21.41
C GLY A 10 -2.00 -12.39 -20.65
N LEU A 11 -2.19 -12.39 -21.08
CA LEU A 11 -1.90 -12.59 -20.43
C LEU A 11 -2.60 -12.69 -19.85
N GLN A 12 -2.72 -13.00 -20.13
CA GLN A 12 -2.30 -13.27 -19.61
C GLN A 12 -2.55 -13.54 -18.93
N PHE A 13 -2.63 -13.89 -19.43
CA PHE A 13 -1.85 -14.33 -18.88
C PHE A 13 -2.24 -14.51 -18.30
N PRO A 14 -2.55 -15.29 -18.97
CA PRO A 14 -1.90 -15.72 -18.43
C PRO A 14 -2.11 -15.77 -17.79
N PRO A 15 -1.86 -16.21 -18.18
CA PRO A 15 -1.03 -16.37 -17.45
C PRO A 15 -1.04 -16.50 -16.75
N ASP A 16 -0.83 -17.10 -17.14
CA ASP A 16 0.24 -17.24 -16.34
C ASP A 16 0.39 -17.28 -15.63
N PRO A 17 0.69 -17.69 -15.86
CA PRO A 17 1.56 -17.74 -15.09
C PRO A 17 1.98 -17.53 -14.67
N VAL A 18 2.32 -17.68 -15.08
CA VAL A 18 3.40 -17.48 -14.55
C VAL A 18 3.54 -16.91 -14.31
N LEU A 19 3.34 -16.94 -14.92
CA LEU A 19 4.09 -16.36 -14.52
C LEU A 19 3.86 -15.82 -14.00
N TYR A 20 3.68 -15.97 -14.24
CA TYR A 20 4.09 -15.47 -13.43
C TYR A 20 4.32 -15.15 -12.66
N THR A 21 4.77 -15.27 -12.75
CA THR A 21 5.37 -15.21 -11.90
C THR A 21 5.91 -14.59 -11.47
N GLN A 22 6.38 -14.26 -11.69
CA GLN A 22 6.96 -13.65 -11.10
C GLN A 22 6.72 -12.59 -10.72
N VAL A 23 6.31 -12.17 -10.95
CA VAL A 23 6.05 -11.06 -10.49
C VAL A 23 5.50 -11.06 -9.21
N LYS A 24 5.29 -11.75 -8.65
CA LYS A 24 4.88 -11.85 -7.52
C LYS A 24 5.81 -11.74 -6.46
N GLN A 25 6.95 -11.34 -6.65
CA GLN A 25 7.93 -11.24 -5.66
C GLN A 25 7.61 -10.25 -4.60
N THR A 26 7.06 -9.10 -4.95
CA THR A 26 6.71 -8.12 -3.96
C THR A 26 5.68 -8.62 -3.02
N THR A 27 4.75 -9.38 -3.54
CA THR A 27 3.68 -9.93 -2.71
C THR A 27 4.24 -10.90 -1.69
N SER A 28 5.22 -11.70 -2.09
CA SER A 28 5.77 -12.69 -1.18
C SER A 28 6.55 -12.07 -0.04
N ASN A 29 7.00 -10.81 -0.20
CA ASN A 29 7.73 -10.10 0.85
C ASN A 29 6.83 -9.28 1.76
N MET A 30 5.55 -9.21 1.46
CA MET A 30 4.60 -8.44 2.25
C MET A 30 4.19 -9.22 3.48
N ARG A 31 4.14 -8.54 4.63
CA ARG A 31 3.70 -9.16 5.88
C ARG A 31 2.24 -9.55 5.78
N LYS A 32 1.88 -10.63 6.47
CA LYS A 32 0.51 -11.14 6.42
C LYS A 32 -0.49 -10.10 6.92
N ILE A 33 -0.16 -9.39 7.99
CA ILE A 33 -1.06 -8.37 8.52
C ILE A 33 -1.30 -7.26 7.50
N GLU A 34 -0.28 -6.97 6.67
CA GLU A 34 -0.42 -5.94 5.63
C GLU A 34 -1.28 -6.44 4.48
N GLN A 35 -1.19 -7.73 4.16
CA GLN A 35 -2.10 -8.32 3.18
C GLN A 35 -3.54 -8.23 3.64
N GLN A 36 -3.79 -8.54 4.91
CA GLN A 36 -5.13 -8.45 5.49
C GLN A 36 -5.65 -7.02 5.50
N MET A 37 -4.78 -6.08 5.88
CA MET A 37 -5.11 -4.66 5.86
C MET A 37 -5.52 -4.21 4.47
N ASN A 38 -4.71 -4.56 3.47
CA ASN A 38 -4.98 -4.17 2.09
C ASN A 38 -6.29 -4.77 1.58
N GLU A 39 -6.57 -6.02 1.97
CA GLU A 39 -7.82 -6.67 1.59
C GLU A 39 -9.03 -5.97 2.20
N ALA A 40 -8.93 -5.58 3.46
CA ALA A 40 -10.02 -4.87 4.12
C ALA A 40 -10.30 -3.56 3.41
N VAL A 41 -9.25 -2.81 3.08
CA VAL A 41 -9.40 -1.54 2.36
C VAL A 41 -10.02 -1.78 0.98
N ALA A 42 -9.51 -2.77 0.25
CA ALA A 42 -9.99 -3.05 -1.11
C ALA A 42 -11.45 -3.48 -1.14
N ASN A 43 -11.91 -4.13 -0.07
CA ASN A 43 -13.28 -4.65 0.01
C ASN A 43 -14.22 -3.74 0.79
N ASN A 44 -13.77 -2.54 1.16
CA ASN A 44 -14.58 -1.56 1.90
C ASN A 44 -15.09 -2.15 3.20
N LYS A 45 -14.21 -2.79 3.95
CA LYS A 45 -14.58 -3.44 5.21
C LYS A 45 -13.77 -2.89 6.36
N SER A 46 -14.40 -2.76 7.52
CA SER A 46 -13.68 -2.47 8.74
C SER A 46 -13.04 -3.75 9.28
N TRP A 47 -11.85 -3.61 9.86
CA TRP A 47 -11.05 -4.77 10.27
C TRP A 47 -10.03 -4.34 11.31
N THR A 48 -9.69 -5.25 12.20
CA THR A 48 -8.68 -5.00 13.23
C THR A 48 -7.87 -6.28 13.46
N ASN A 49 -6.57 -6.13 13.54
CA ASN A 49 -5.70 -7.23 13.94
C ASN A 49 -4.48 -6.64 14.62
N ALA A 50 -4.24 -7.05 15.87
CA ALA A 50 -3.09 -6.61 16.65
C ALA A 50 -3.03 -5.08 16.70
N ASN A 51 -1.95 -4.49 16.16
CA ASN A 51 -1.73 -3.05 16.24
C ASN A 51 -2.30 -2.27 15.05
N THR A 52 -2.96 -2.94 14.11
CA THR A 52 -3.40 -2.30 12.86
C THR A 52 -4.90 -2.44 12.71
N SER A 53 -5.57 -1.36 12.29
CA SER A 53 -7.00 -1.41 12.03
C SER A 53 -7.36 -0.58 10.82
N VAL A 54 -8.51 -0.94 10.23
CA VAL A 54 -9.10 -0.23 9.10
C VAL A 54 -10.54 0.09 9.48
N THR A 55 -10.95 1.33 9.31
CA THR A 55 -12.33 1.76 9.51
C THR A 55 -12.86 2.25 8.17
N TYR A 56 -13.87 1.56 7.65
CA TYR A 56 -14.53 1.99 6.43
C TYR A 56 -15.68 2.93 6.77
N CYS A 57 -15.73 4.07 6.09
CA CYS A 57 -16.76 5.08 6.29
C CYS A 57 -17.64 5.12 5.05
N PRO A 58 -18.88 4.57 5.11
CA PRO A 58 -19.73 4.53 3.92
C PRO A 58 -20.15 5.90 3.43
N GLU A 59 -20.29 6.89 4.34
CA GLU A 59 -20.74 8.22 3.94
C GLU A 59 -19.75 8.89 2.99
N SER A 60 -18.46 8.73 3.24
CA SER A 60 -17.45 9.35 2.40
C SER A 60 -16.83 8.36 1.42
N ASP A 61 -17.19 7.07 1.55
CA ASP A 61 -16.61 6.00 0.73
C ASP A 61 -15.09 5.99 0.85
N GLU A 62 -14.60 6.13 2.08
CA GLU A 62 -13.18 6.16 2.38
C GLU A 62 -12.85 5.16 3.48
N SER A 63 -11.64 4.61 3.41
CA SER A 63 -11.12 3.74 4.46
C SER A 63 -10.00 4.47 5.19
N ARG A 64 -10.05 4.46 6.52
CA ARG A 64 -9.00 5.04 7.34
C ARG A 64 -8.21 3.94 8.01
N VAL A 65 -6.88 4.06 7.95
CA VAL A 65 -5.97 3.07 8.48
C VAL A 65 -5.27 3.62 9.70
N TYR A 66 -5.22 2.80 10.76
CA TYR A 66 -4.63 3.19 12.04
C TYR A 66 -3.56 2.20 12.45
N LEU A 67 -2.49 2.71 13.05
CA LEU A 67 -1.44 1.91 13.66
C LEU A 67 -1.32 2.35 15.12
N HIS A 68 -1.51 1.41 16.06
CA HIS A 68 -1.55 1.72 17.49
C HIS A 68 -2.56 2.84 17.79
N GLY A 69 -3.67 2.86 17.08
CA GLY A 69 -4.69 3.89 17.26
C GLY A 69 -4.39 5.22 16.61
N ASN A 70 -3.25 5.37 15.95
CA ASN A 70 -2.88 6.61 15.29
C ASN A 70 -3.20 6.53 13.80
N HIS A 71 -3.86 7.56 13.29
CA HIS A 71 -4.27 7.60 11.88
C HIS A 71 -3.03 7.74 11.00
N ILE A 72 -2.81 6.78 10.11
CA ILE A 72 -1.64 6.81 9.21
C ILE A 72 -2.02 6.91 7.74
N ALA A 73 -3.28 6.63 7.38
CA ALA A 73 -3.65 6.74 5.96
C ALA A 73 -5.15 6.85 5.79
N THR A 74 -5.56 7.49 4.70
CA THR A 74 -6.95 7.50 4.23
C THR A 74 -6.92 7.10 2.76
N VAL A 75 -7.73 6.10 2.40
CA VAL A 75 -7.79 5.60 1.02
C VAL A 75 -9.18 5.90 0.48
N GLY A 76 -9.24 6.68 -0.60
CA GLY A 76 -10.48 6.94 -1.32
C GLY A 76 -10.43 6.34 -2.71
N ASP A 77 -11.43 6.65 -3.53
CA ASP A 77 -11.52 6.08 -4.87
C ASP A 77 -10.35 6.48 -5.74
N ASN A 78 -9.89 7.71 -5.62
CA ASN A 78 -8.89 8.28 -6.52
C ASN A 78 -7.67 8.78 -5.80
N PHE A 79 -7.48 8.44 -4.54
CA PHE A 79 -6.35 8.99 -3.79
C PHE A 79 -5.97 8.10 -2.62
N LEU A 80 -4.72 8.27 -2.19
CA LEU A 80 -4.20 7.70 -0.94
C LEU A 80 -3.49 8.84 -0.22
N GLN A 81 -3.97 9.17 0.99
CA GLN A 81 -3.35 10.20 1.81
C GLN A 81 -2.59 9.53 2.94
N VAL A 82 -1.36 9.97 3.18
CA VAL A 82 -0.47 9.32 4.15
C VAL A 82 -0.09 10.27 5.28
N PHE A 83 0.05 9.70 6.47
CA PHE A 83 0.44 10.41 7.68
C PHE A 83 1.45 9.56 8.44
N ASP A 84 2.31 10.18 9.23
CA ASP A 84 3.25 9.41 10.06
C ASP A 84 2.65 9.00 11.40
N GLY A 85 1.46 9.50 11.74
CA GLY A 85 0.78 9.16 12.97
C GLY A 85 1.48 9.74 14.21
N GLY A 86 2.39 10.67 14.01
CA GLY A 86 3.16 11.25 15.09
C GLY A 86 4.45 10.48 15.40
N TRP A 87 4.67 9.33 14.77
CA TRP A 87 5.83 8.48 15.04
C TRP A 87 6.39 7.93 13.73
N GLN A 88 7.61 8.30 13.42
CA GLN A 88 8.26 7.83 12.19
C GLN A 88 9.03 6.55 12.47
N THR A 89 8.32 5.41 12.42
CA THR A 89 8.89 4.11 12.74
C THR A 89 8.99 3.22 11.51
N VAL A 90 9.79 2.15 11.63
CA VAL A 90 9.90 1.16 10.57
C VAL A 90 8.54 0.54 10.27
N THR A 91 7.74 0.28 11.31
CA THR A 91 6.43 -0.33 11.13
C THR A 91 5.49 0.62 10.38
N THR A 92 5.52 1.90 10.72
CA THR A 92 4.70 2.88 9.99
C THR A 92 5.06 2.90 8.51
N LYS A 93 6.36 2.97 8.19
CA LYS A 93 6.79 2.93 6.80
C LYS A 93 6.34 1.67 6.09
N SER A 94 6.45 0.53 6.77
CA SER A 94 6.06 -0.74 6.17
C SER A 94 4.58 -0.75 5.82
N ARG A 95 3.72 -0.26 6.73
CA ARG A 95 2.29 -0.18 6.47
C ARG A 95 1.98 0.76 5.31
N LEU A 96 2.64 1.93 5.31
CA LEU A 96 2.41 2.91 4.25
C LEU A 96 2.84 2.36 2.88
N ASN A 97 3.99 1.69 2.82
CA ASN A 97 4.46 1.13 1.56
C ASN A 97 3.58 -0.02 1.09
N ALA A 98 3.00 -0.79 2.01
CA ALA A 98 2.06 -1.83 1.63
C ALA A 98 0.83 -1.23 0.95
N LEU A 99 0.31 -0.13 1.49
CA LEU A 99 -0.82 0.58 0.89
C LEU A 99 -0.44 1.18 -0.47
N ILE A 100 0.72 1.81 -0.55
CA ILE A 100 1.19 2.40 -1.79
C ILE A 100 1.37 1.33 -2.86
N ASN A 101 1.94 0.19 -2.50
CA ASN A 101 2.15 -0.90 -3.45
C ASN A 101 0.83 -1.45 -3.99
N ARG A 102 -0.23 -1.42 -3.18
CA ARG A 102 -1.52 -1.96 -3.58
C ARG A 102 -2.38 -0.95 -4.34
N PHE A 103 -2.37 0.31 -3.91
CA PHE A 103 -3.31 1.31 -4.41
C PHE A 103 -2.67 2.39 -5.27
N CYS A 104 -1.34 2.45 -5.31
CA CYS A 104 -0.59 3.36 -6.16
C CYS A 104 0.34 2.55 -7.05
N ASN A 105 1.39 3.18 -7.58
CA ASN A 105 2.35 2.48 -8.44
C ASN A 105 3.62 2.18 -7.65
N ALA A 106 3.83 0.89 -7.36
CA ALA A 106 4.96 0.46 -6.53
C ALA A 106 6.32 0.82 -7.13
N VAL A 107 6.39 1.01 -8.45
CA VAL A 107 7.65 1.32 -9.12
C VAL A 107 8.03 2.79 -8.97
N THR A 108 7.03 3.68 -8.96
CA THR A 108 7.27 5.13 -8.99
C THR A 108 6.96 5.81 -7.68
N ASP A 109 6.29 5.12 -6.76
CA ASP A 109 5.79 5.71 -5.51
C ASP A 109 6.28 4.94 -4.31
N GLY A 110 6.55 5.63 -3.21
CA GLY A 110 6.96 4.96 -2.00
C GLY A 110 7.38 5.94 -0.91
N VAL A 111 7.60 5.39 0.29
CA VAL A 111 8.11 6.13 1.44
C VAL A 111 9.37 5.43 1.91
N TYR A 112 10.42 6.20 2.14
CA TYR A 112 11.69 5.64 2.56
C TYR A 112 12.46 6.62 3.44
N GLN A 113 13.55 6.13 4.03
CA GLN A 113 14.34 6.91 4.97
C GLN A 113 15.78 6.95 4.50
N ARG A 114 16.40 8.14 4.61
CA ARG A 114 17.80 8.31 4.31
C ARG A 114 18.40 9.28 5.32
N LYS A 115 19.44 8.85 6.02
CA LYS A 115 20.10 9.66 7.05
C LYS A 115 19.12 10.20 8.08
N HIS A 116 18.23 9.32 8.55
CA HIS A 116 17.23 9.61 9.58
C HIS A 116 16.11 10.55 9.14
N VAL A 117 16.06 10.92 7.86
CA VAL A 117 15.00 11.79 7.33
C VAL A 117 14.12 10.96 6.42
N TRP A 118 12.81 11.09 6.60
CA TRP A 118 11.84 10.41 5.76
C TRP A 118 11.61 11.20 4.49
N TYR A 119 11.52 10.46 3.39
CA TYR A 119 11.20 11.00 2.07
C TYR A 119 10.06 10.22 1.47
N LEU A 120 9.37 10.83 0.52
CA LEU A 120 8.43 10.09 -0.30
C LEU A 120 8.74 10.35 -1.77
N MET A 121 8.34 9.38 -2.60
CA MET A 121 8.46 9.51 -4.04
C MET A 121 7.07 9.35 -4.62
N ASP A 122 6.67 10.33 -5.46
CA ASP A 122 5.40 10.31 -6.15
C ASP A 122 5.70 10.54 -7.62
N ASN A 123 5.36 9.54 -8.44
CA ASN A 123 5.61 9.59 -9.88
C ASN A 123 7.09 9.85 -10.18
N LYS A 124 7.97 9.18 -9.40
CA LYS A 124 9.43 9.29 -9.52
C LYS A 124 10.00 10.63 -9.08
N VAL A 125 9.20 11.49 -8.48
CA VAL A 125 9.68 12.76 -7.94
C VAL A 125 9.84 12.63 -6.44
N GLU A 126 11.08 12.84 -5.96
CA GLU A 126 11.40 12.72 -4.54
C GLU A 126 11.14 14.03 -3.83
N ARG A 127 10.57 13.95 -2.65
CA ARG A 127 10.39 15.10 -1.77
C ARG A 127 10.45 14.64 -0.33
N GLU A 128 10.70 15.57 0.57
CA GLU A 128 10.70 15.24 1.99
C GLU A 128 9.29 14.86 2.42
N PHE A 129 9.18 13.84 3.27
CA PHE A 129 7.88 13.35 3.72
C PHE A 129 7.12 14.46 4.43
N GLU A 130 5.86 14.61 4.07
CA GLU A 130 4.98 15.58 4.69
C GLU A 130 3.72 14.84 5.08
N SER A 131 3.37 14.89 6.37
CA SER A 131 2.17 14.22 6.88
C SER A 131 0.95 14.87 6.25
N GLY A 132 0.07 14.04 5.70
CA GLY A 132 -1.09 14.54 4.96
C GLY A 132 -0.89 14.60 3.46
N TYR A 133 0.26 14.16 2.96
CA TYR A 133 0.52 14.16 1.53
C TYR A 133 -0.44 13.23 0.80
N ILE A 134 -0.92 13.66 -0.36
CA ILE A 134 -1.89 12.90 -1.15
C ILE A 134 -1.25 12.41 -2.44
N PHE A 135 -1.29 11.10 -2.63
CA PHE A 135 -0.99 10.46 -3.93
C PHE A 135 -2.30 10.40 -4.69
N ALA A 136 -2.36 11.03 -5.85
CA ALA A 136 -3.61 11.07 -6.63
C ALA A 136 -3.39 10.73 -8.10
#